data_b3bc273cca74e8aab79be40787bcea67
#
_entry.id   b3bc273cca74e8aab79be40787bcea67
#
_cell.length_a   1.000
_cell.length_b   1.000
_cell.length_c   1.000
_cell.angle_alpha   90.00
_cell.angle_beta   90.00
_cell.angle_gamma   90.00
#
_symmetry.space_group_name_H-M   'P 1'
#
loop_
_entity.id
_entity.type
_entity.pdbx_description
1 polymer ?
#
loop_
_entity_poly.entity_id
_entity_poly.type
_entity_poly.pdbx_seq_one_letter_code
_entity_poly.pdbx_strand_id
1 'polypeptide(L)'
;RKSIIARFYIEAFLLTILGAILAVGIVMALFPQFNQLTGYSLYEGVWKEIIPLFMGIILFTALLSGSYPAFYLSAFKPIQVLRGRLSRGKSEKRIRQGLVVFQFSITMIFLLGVLVINQQMNYTQERYLGFNRNNVLTFQLGNGEHEPATFLSSIENIPGIENASNMVWSIFTGYDSQGGYSWTGDPAEKKISFKAPRIGYNVIETLEIEVVQGRAFSKELGDTWDQIMINESALEIMDLDDPIGKVIQYGDGQVEIIGVVSDFQYGSLHEPIVPLIFRFRRMGQDILLRVKPGTEEQTLAMVEEAYKVLYPKETFEYSFMDASYQNLYISEQRVATLAKYASILTILI
;
A
#
# COMPACT_ATOMS: atom_id res chain seq x y z
N ARG A 1 17.20 -51.90 23.17
CA ARG A 1 16.41 -51.20 22.18
C ARG A 1 15.95 -49.81 22.68
N LYS A 2 15.35 -49.69 23.89
CA LYS A 2 14.95 -48.40 24.49
C LYS A 2 16.13 -47.45 24.66
N SER A 3 17.30 -47.94 25.11
CA SER A 3 18.50 -47.11 25.28
C SER A 3 19.05 -46.58 23.97
N ILE A 4 18.96 -47.31 22.87
CA ILE A 4 19.41 -46.87 21.54
C ILE A 4 18.45 -45.78 21.01
N ILE A 5 17.16 -45.98 21.16
CA ILE A 5 16.14 -44.97 20.77
C ILE A 5 16.37 -43.66 21.54
N ALA A 6 16.55 -43.73 22.87
CA ALA A 6 16.80 -42.56 23.71
C ALA A 6 18.08 -41.81 23.27
N ARG A 7 19.14 -42.52 22.90
CA ARG A 7 20.39 -41.90 22.42
C ARG A 7 20.19 -41.08 21.15
N PHE A 8 19.46 -41.62 20.16
CA PHE A 8 19.15 -40.88 18.93
C PHE A 8 18.26 -39.63 19.16
N TYR A 9 17.30 -39.72 20.07
CA TYR A 9 16.52 -38.56 20.44
C TYR A 9 17.34 -37.49 21.17
N ILE A 10 18.24 -37.88 22.08
CA ILE A 10 19.16 -36.95 22.76
C ILE A 10 20.05 -36.23 21.73
N GLU A 11 20.63 -36.98 20.80
CA GLU A 11 21.48 -36.43 19.73
C GLU A 11 20.70 -35.46 18.84
N ALA A 12 19.48 -35.84 18.38
CA ALA A 12 18.61 -34.98 17.60
C ALA A 12 18.23 -33.70 18.37
N PHE A 13 17.95 -33.84 19.67
CA PHE A 13 17.60 -32.71 20.54
C PHE A 13 18.75 -31.73 20.71
N LEU A 14 19.98 -32.23 20.95
CA LEU A 14 21.17 -31.41 21.07
C LEU A 14 21.49 -30.67 19.77
N LEU A 15 21.39 -31.32 18.61
CA LEU A 15 21.60 -30.71 17.30
C LEU A 15 20.52 -29.65 17.02
N THR A 16 19.26 -29.90 17.39
CA THR A 16 18.16 -28.94 17.21
C THR A 16 18.38 -27.72 18.09
N ILE A 17 18.81 -27.89 19.35
CA ILE A 17 19.15 -26.76 20.24
C ILE A 17 20.30 -25.94 19.67
N LEU A 18 21.36 -26.58 19.21
CA LEU A 18 22.50 -25.88 18.61
C LEU A 18 22.05 -25.06 17.38
N GLY A 19 21.23 -25.66 16.51
CA GLY A 19 20.63 -24.96 15.38
C GLY A 19 19.74 -23.79 15.81
N ALA A 20 18.94 -23.95 16.87
CA ALA A 20 18.10 -22.91 17.41
C ALA A 20 18.93 -21.72 17.97
N ILE A 21 20.01 -21.99 18.67
CA ILE A 21 20.94 -20.95 19.18
C ILE A 21 21.53 -20.16 18.02
N LEU A 22 22.01 -20.84 16.99
CA LEU A 22 22.53 -20.19 15.77
C LEU A 22 21.47 -19.36 15.07
N ALA A 23 20.24 -19.89 14.94
CA ALA A 23 19.12 -19.17 14.33
C ALA A 23 18.79 -17.90 15.11
N VAL A 24 18.73 -17.96 16.44
CA VAL A 24 18.50 -16.77 17.28
C VAL A 24 19.63 -15.76 17.11
N GLY A 25 20.88 -16.19 17.06
CA GLY A 25 22.03 -15.30 16.80
C GLY A 25 21.93 -14.59 15.45
N ILE A 26 21.55 -15.29 14.39
CA ILE A 26 21.34 -14.71 13.05
C ILE A 26 20.15 -13.72 13.07
N VAL A 27 19.04 -14.11 13.70
CA VAL A 27 17.86 -13.22 13.82
C VAL A 27 18.24 -11.94 14.57
N MET A 28 18.95 -12.03 15.69
CA MET A 28 19.38 -10.84 16.45
C MET A 28 20.32 -9.94 15.63
N ALA A 29 21.20 -10.50 14.85
CA ALA A 29 22.11 -9.73 13.98
C ALA A 29 21.37 -9.03 12.83
N LEU A 30 20.32 -9.63 12.28
CA LEU A 30 19.52 -9.09 11.17
C LEU A 30 18.32 -8.28 11.64
N PHE A 31 18.03 -8.27 12.93
CA PHE A 31 16.84 -7.61 13.50
C PHE A 31 16.73 -6.10 13.20
N PRO A 32 17.81 -5.30 13.28
CA PRO A 32 17.74 -3.88 12.93
C PRO A 32 17.36 -3.66 11.46
N GLN A 33 17.93 -4.44 10.53
CA GLN A 33 17.60 -4.37 9.12
C GLN A 33 16.15 -4.79 8.85
N PHE A 34 15.67 -5.83 9.54
CA PHE A 34 14.29 -6.28 9.45
C PHE A 34 13.31 -5.18 9.89
N ASN A 35 13.58 -4.51 11.02
CA ASN A 35 12.74 -3.41 11.50
C ASN A 35 12.72 -2.22 10.52
N GLN A 36 13.85 -1.86 9.92
CA GLN A 36 13.92 -0.82 8.90
C GLN A 36 13.10 -1.18 7.65
N LEU A 37 13.18 -2.44 7.21
CA LEU A 37 12.44 -2.92 6.04
C LEU A 37 10.94 -3.03 6.28
N THR A 38 10.53 -3.48 7.46
CA THR A 38 9.11 -3.71 7.77
C THR A 38 8.42 -2.47 8.35
N GLY A 39 9.19 -1.52 8.89
CA GLY A 39 8.66 -0.35 9.60
C GLY A 39 7.95 -0.69 10.91
N TYR A 40 8.03 -1.94 11.36
CA TYR A 40 7.49 -2.37 12.65
C TYR A 40 8.60 -2.40 13.70
N SER A 41 8.42 -1.65 14.77
CA SER A 41 9.15 -1.90 16.02
C SER A 41 8.41 -3.02 16.77
N LEU A 42 9.03 -4.19 16.87
CA LEU A 42 8.45 -5.27 17.68
C LEU A 42 8.32 -4.79 19.12
N TYR A 43 7.09 -4.74 19.59
CA TYR A 43 6.74 -4.36 20.94
C TYR A 43 7.28 -5.41 21.94
N GLU A 44 7.77 -5.00 23.10
CA GLU A 44 8.35 -5.91 24.11
C GLU A 44 7.41 -7.07 24.54
N GLY A 45 6.10 -6.89 24.43
CA GLY A 45 5.10 -7.93 24.72
C GLY A 45 5.10 -9.13 23.77
N VAL A 46 5.57 -8.97 22.54
CA VAL A 46 5.58 -10.02 21.51
C VAL A 46 6.46 -11.21 21.90
N TRP A 47 7.50 -10.98 22.69
CA TRP A 47 8.38 -12.05 23.17
C TRP A 47 7.66 -13.11 24.00
N LYS A 48 6.64 -12.73 24.76
CA LYS A 48 5.85 -13.66 25.58
C LYS A 48 5.06 -14.67 24.72
N GLU A 49 4.67 -14.28 23.52
CA GLU A 49 3.94 -15.13 22.58
C GLU A 49 4.89 -15.94 21.70
N ILE A 50 6.00 -15.35 21.29
CA ILE A 50 6.98 -16.00 20.40
C ILE A 50 7.74 -17.11 21.11
N ILE A 51 8.14 -16.91 22.38
CA ILE A 51 8.95 -17.90 23.12
C ILE A 51 8.24 -19.28 23.23
N PRO A 52 6.97 -19.41 23.64
CA PRO A 52 6.29 -20.68 23.69
C PRO A 52 6.18 -21.36 22.31
N LEU A 53 5.87 -20.57 21.28
CA LEU A 53 5.81 -21.05 19.90
C LEU A 53 7.16 -21.57 19.42
N PHE A 54 8.25 -20.84 19.69
CA PHE A 54 9.61 -21.22 19.33
C PHE A 54 10.04 -22.50 20.05
N MET A 55 9.75 -22.63 21.35
CA MET A 55 9.96 -23.86 22.11
C MET A 55 9.17 -25.04 21.55
N GLY A 56 7.94 -24.81 21.14
CA GLY A 56 7.10 -25.82 20.46
C GLY A 56 7.73 -26.29 19.13
N ILE A 57 8.26 -25.38 18.35
CA ILE A 57 8.96 -25.67 17.08
C ILE A 57 10.21 -26.50 17.34
N ILE A 58 11.04 -26.13 18.33
CA ILE A 58 12.24 -26.88 18.71
C ILE A 58 11.87 -28.32 19.10
N LEU A 59 10.90 -28.48 19.97
CA LEU A 59 10.43 -29.79 20.42
C LEU A 59 9.92 -30.64 19.26
N PHE A 60 9.07 -30.06 18.41
CA PHE A 60 8.50 -30.72 17.25
C PHE A 60 9.57 -31.15 16.26
N THR A 61 10.52 -30.28 15.96
CA THR A 61 11.66 -30.56 15.05
C THR A 61 12.54 -31.66 15.61
N ALA A 62 12.89 -31.62 16.91
CA ALA A 62 13.69 -32.64 17.56
C ALA A 62 12.99 -34.03 17.55
N LEU A 63 11.69 -34.06 17.78
CA LEU A 63 10.92 -35.30 17.72
C LEU A 63 10.86 -35.87 16.30
N LEU A 64 10.59 -35.04 15.30
CA LEU A 64 10.56 -35.47 13.90
C LEU A 64 11.92 -35.97 13.41
N SER A 65 12.99 -35.18 13.63
CA SER A 65 14.33 -35.51 13.16
C SER A 65 14.89 -36.74 13.86
N GLY A 66 14.59 -36.92 15.16
CA GLY A 66 15.00 -38.11 15.94
C GLY A 66 14.18 -39.37 15.63
N SER A 67 12.92 -39.25 15.18
CA SER A 67 12.01 -40.38 15.00
C SER A 67 12.49 -41.36 13.91
N TYR A 68 12.88 -40.83 12.76
CA TYR A 68 13.34 -41.69 11.65
C TYR A 68 14.58 -42.53 11.99
N PRO A 69 15.71 -41.95 12.48
CA PRO A 69 16.87 -42.76 12.91
C PRO A 69 16.54 -43.72 14.06
N ALA A 70 15.76 -43.25 15.04
CA ALA A 70 15.40 -44.03 16.21
C ALA A 70 14.61 -45.31 15.87
N PHE A 71 13.59 -45.20 15.04
CA PHE A 71 12.74 -46.32 14.65
C PHE A 71 13.43 -47.22 13.61
N TYR A 72 14.06 -46.61 12.60
CA TYR A 72 14.69 -47.34 11.51
C TYR A 72 15.91 -48.13 11.97
N LEU A 73 16.88 -47.49 12.68
CA LEU A 73 18.09 -48.18 13.15
C LEU A 73 17.82 -49.15 14.30
N SER A 74 16.83 -48.88 15.15
CA SER A 74 16.46 -49.81 16.23
C SER A 74 15.76 -51.08 15.73
N ALA A 75 15.27 -51.11 14.49
CA ALA A 75 14.64 -52.28 13.88
C ALA A 75 15.65 -53.27 13.28
N PHE A 76 16.93 -52.88 13.11
CA PHE A 76 17.97 -53.78 12.55
C PHE A 76 18.34 -54.91 13.51
N LYS A 77 18.34 -56.13 12.99
CA LYS A 77 18.87 -57.30 13.68
C LYS A 77 20.39 -57.40 13.46
N PRO A 78 21.24 -57.41 14.50
CA PRO A 78 22.73 -57.43 14.37
C PRO A 78 23.28 -58.51 13.43
N ILE A 79 22.60 -59.68 13.38
CA ILE A 79 23.01 -60.82 12.56
C ILE A 79 22.90 -60.53 11.04
N GLN A 80 21.96 -59.67 10.62
CA GLN A 80 21.77 -59.30 9.19
C GLN A 80 22.83 -58.31 8.71
N VAL A 81 23.34 -57.47 9.63
CA VAL A 81 24.44 -56.53 9.37
C VAL A 81 25.74 -57.25 9.13
N LEU A 82 26.04 -58.28 9.96
CA LEU A 82 27.23 -59.09 9.84
C LEU A 82 27.28 -59.97 8.57
N ARG A 83 26.12 -60.30 8.00
CA ARG A 83 25.99 -61.06 6.73
C ARG A 83 26.14 -60.23 5.46
N GLY A 84 26.51 -58.93 5.55
CA GLY A 84 26.73 -58.06 4.39
C GLY A 84 25.49 -57.70 3.55
N ARG A 85 24.30 -58.11 3.98
CA ARG A 85 23.02 -57.77 3.30
C ARG A 85 22.44 -56.47 3.82
N LEU A 86 23.21 -55.39 3.73
CA LEU A 86 22.70 -54.06 3.84
C LEU A 86 21.98 -53.71 2.51
N SER A 87 20.73 -54.09 2.38
CA SER A 87 19.84 -53.50 1.39
C SER A 87 19.73 -52.01 1.74
N ARG A 88 20.62 -51.16 1.22
CA ARG A 88 20.44 -49.69 1.24
C ARG A 88 19.06 -49.44 0.68
N GLY A 89 18.17 -49.08 1.58
CA GLY A 89 16.75 -49.11 1.28
C GLY A 89 16.41 -48.14 0.16
N LYS A 90 15.76 -48.67 -0.89
CA LYS A 90 15.10 -47.85 -1.94
C LYS A 90 14.20 -46.74 -1.34
N SER A 91 13.73 -46.92 -0.10
CA SER A 91 12.95 -46.00 0.69
C SER A 91 13.72 -44.73 1.09
N GLU A 92 14.95 -44.85 1.56
CA GLU A 92 15.80 -43.71 1.99
C GLU A 92 16.09 -42.77 0.80
N LYS A 93 16.44 -43.38 -0.36
CA LYS A 93 16.67 -42.62 -1.58
C LYS A 93 15.39 -41.85 -2.02
N ARG A 94 14.22 -42.46 -1.93
CA ARG A 94 12.94 -41.83 -2.28
C ARG A 94 12.58 -40.69 -1.34
N ILE A 95 12.76 -40.85 -0.02
CA ILE A 95 12.51 -39.79 0.96
C ILE A 95 13.40 -38.59 0.69
N ARG A 96 14.71 -38.81 0.50
CA ARG A 96 15.65 -37.72 0.18
C ARG A 96 15.31 -37.03 -1.14
N GLN A 97 14.98 -37.78 -2.18
CA GLN A 97 14.54 -37.22 -3.46
C GLN A 97 13.23 -36.42 -3.32
N GLY A 98 12.28 -36.93 -2.53
CA GLY A 98 11.04 -36.22 -2.24
C GLY A 98 11.25 -34.90 -1.52
N LEU A 99 12.15 -34.86 -0.52
CA LEU A 99 12.51 -33.63 0.19
C LEU A 99 13.17 -32.61 -0.74
N VAL A 100 14.11 -33.06 -1.58
CA VAL A 100 14.77 -32.19 -2.56
C VAL A 100 13.74 -31.61 -3.56
N VAL A 101 12.86 -32.45 -4.12
CA VAL A 101 11.80 -31.97 -5.03
C VAL A 101 10.89 -30.99 -4.32
N PHE A 102 10.50 -31.25 -3.07
CA PHE A 102 9.67 -30.36 -2.27
C PHE A 102 10.36 -29.00 -2.04
N GLN A 103 11.65 -29.01 -1.66
CA GLN A 103 12.45 -27.81 -1.48
C GLN A 103 12.54 -26.98 -2.77
N PHE A 104 12.87 -27.61 -3.91
CA PHE A 104 12.91 -26.91 -5.20
C PHE A 104 11.55 -26.36 -5.61
N SER A 105 10.45 -27.10 -5.33
CA SER A 105 9.11 -26.63 -5.62
C SER A 105 8.77 -25.36 -4.83
N ILE A 106 9.08 -25.32 -3.54
CA ILE A 106 8.89 -24.12 -2.69
C ILE A 106 9.74 -22.96 -3.20
N THR A 107 11.02 -23.21 -3.51
CA THR A 107 11.91 -22.17 -4.06
C THR A 107 11.34 -21.58 -5.35
N MET A 108 10.84 -22.44 -6.26
CA MET A 108 10.25 -22.00 -7.51
C MET A 108 8.99 -21.15 -7.29
N ILE A 109 8.15 -21.53 -6.33
CA ILE A 109 6.94 -20.75 -5.96
C ILE A 109 7.35 -19.36 -5.45
N PHE A 110 8.35 -19.26 -4.58
CA PHE A 110 8.84 -17.96 -4.10
C PHE A 110 9.44 -17.11 -5.21
N LEU A 111 10.26 -17.69 -6.09
CA LEU A 111 10.85 -16.96 -7.23
C LEU A 111 9.77 -16.44 -8.19
N LEU A 112 8.81 -17.28 -8.55
CA LEU A 112 7.68 -16.85 -9.38
C LEU A 112 6.85 -15.76 -8.69
N GLY A 113 6.60 -15.90 -7.38
CA GLY A 113 5.92 -14.88 -6.59
C GLY A 113 6.64 -13.54 -6.63
N VAL A 114 7.96 -13.52 -6.43
CA VAL A 114 8.78 -12.29 -6.52
C VAL A 114 8.70 -11.67 -7.92
N LEU A 115 8.78 -12.47 -8.98
CA LEU A 115 8.68 -11.98 -10.36
C LEU A 115 7.32 -11.34 -10.62
N VAL A 116 6.23 -12.01 -10.21
CA VAL A 116 4.87 -11.49 -10.38
C VAL A 116 4.68 -10.19 -9.61
N ILE A 117 5.11 -10.12 -8.35
CA ILE A 117 4.98 -8.91 -7.54
C ILE A 117 5.79 -7.76 -8.14
N ASN A 118 7.05 -8.00 -8.56
CA ASN A 118 7.86 -6.96 -9.20
C ASN A 118 7.21 -6.45 -10.50
N GLN A 119 6.69 -7.34 -11.34
CA GLN A 119 5.99 -6.95 -12.56
C GLN A 119 4.72 -6.13 -12.25
N GLN A 120 3.96 -6.54 -11.24
CA GLN A 120 2.79 -5.81 -10.77
C GLN A 120 3.15 -4.43 -10.23
N MET A 121 4.25 -4.31 -9.48
CA MET A 121 4.74 -3.02 -8.96
C MET A 121 5.17 -2.08 -10.09
N ASN A 122 5.91 -2.57 -11.07
CA ASN A 122 6.29 -1.75 -12.22
C ASN A 122 5.04 -1.27 -12.99
N TYR A 123 4.07 -2.15 -13.20
CA TYR A 123 2.80 -1.78 -13.83
C TYR A 123 2.09 -0.66 -13.05
N THR A 124 2.01 -0.74 -11.71
CA THR A 124 1.35 0.30 -10.91
C THR A 124 2.10 1.62 -10.94
N GLN A 125 3.43 1.60 -11.04
CA GLN A 125 4.25 2.82 -11.08
C GLN A 125 4.20 3.53 -12.44
N GLU A 126 4.16 2.77 -13.53
CA GLU A 126 4.19 3.30 -14.90
C GLU A 126 2.82 3.66 -15.45
N ARG A 127 1.74 3.14 -14.83
CA ARG A 127 0.39 3.38 -15.32
C ARG A 127 0.03 4.86 -15.20
N TYR A 128 -0.44 5.42 -16.30
CA TYR A 128 -1.08 6.74 -16.30
C TYR A 128 -2.37 6.71 -15.48
N LEU A 129 -2.45 7.57 -14.49
CA LEU A 129 -3.56 7.58 -13.53
C LEU A 129 -4.75 8.44 -14.00
N GLY A 130 -4.64 9.11 -15.15
CA GLY A 130 -5.61 10.11 -15.59
C GLY A 130 -5.33 11.51 -15.05
N PHE A 131 -4.24 11.68 -14.26
CA PHE A 131 -3.75 12.96 -13.78
C PHE A 131 -2.23 12.95 -13.64
N ASN A 132 -1.62 14.14 -13.59
CA ASN A 132 -0.18 14.31 -13.44
C ASN A 132 0.18 14.54 -11.96
N ARG A 133 0.88 13.57 -11.36
CA ARG A 133 1.36 13.63 -9.97
C ARG A 133 2.77 14.20 -9.84
N ASN A 134 3.49 14.39 -10.95
CA ASN A 134 4.88 14.84 -10.93
C ASN A 134 4.96 16.30 -10.45
N ASN A 135 5.95 16.59 -9.61
CA ASN A 135 6.19 17.91 -9.05
C ASN A 135 4.99 18.52 -8.28
N VAL A 136 4.08 17.67 -7.81
CA VAL A 136 2.99 18.10 -6.93
C VAL A 136 3.36 17.77 -5.50
N LEU A 137 3.39 18.80 -4.66
CA LEU A 137 3.56 18.72 -3.23
C LEU A 137 2.20 18.68 -2.55
N THR A 138 2.11 17.92 -1.48
CA THR A 138 0.93 17.85 -0.63
C THR A 138 1.33 18.07 0.82
N PHE A 139 0.57 18.88 1.52
CA PHE A 139 0.70 19.11 2.95
C PHE A 139 -0.62 19.56 3.56
N GLN A 140 -0.74 19.40 4.85
CA GLN A 140 -1.93 19.79 5.58
C GLN A 140 -1.68 21.11 6.32
N LEU A 141 -2.65 22.02 6.24
CA LEU A 141 -2.62 23.22 7.06
C LEU A 141 -2.89 22.86 8.51
N GLY A 142 -2.18 23.52 9.42
CA GLY A 142 -2.37 23.37 10.84
C GLY A 142 -3.77 23.80 11.32
N ASN A 143 -4.12 23.39 12.53
CA ASN A 143 -5.36 23.80 13.20
C ASN A 143 -5.24 25.27 13.65
N GLY A 144 -5.36 26.19 12.70
CA GLY A 144 -5.26 27.63 12.93
C GLY A 144 -6.58 28.36 12.71
N GLU A 145 -6.60 29.63 13.11
CA GLU A 145 -7.74 30.56 12.90
C GLU A 145 -7.84 31.04 11.43
N HIS A 146 -6.86 30.66 10.60
CA HIS A 146 -6.76 31.16 9.22
C HIS A 146 -7.45 30.21 8.23
N GLU A 147 -8.24 30.82 7.36
CA GLU A 147 -8.85 30.10 6.23
C GLU A 147 -7.78 29.66 5.22
N PRO A 148 -7.91 28.48 4.59
CA PRO A 148 -6.99 28.03 3.53
C PRO A 148 -6.77 29.06 2.41
N ALA A 149 -7.79 29.82 2.08
CA ALA A 149 -7.70 30.91 1.09
C ALA A 149 -6.67 31.99 1.45
N THR A 150 -6.49 32.30 2.75
CA THR A 150 -5.49 33.25 3.22
C THR A 150 -4.07 32.73 2.94
N PHE A 151 -3.84 31.46 3.25
CA PHE A 151 -2.56 30.82 2.98
C PHE A 151 -2.28 30.75 1.46
N LEU A 152 -3.24 30.27 0.66
CA LEU A 152 -3.09 30.20 -0.80
C LEU A 152 -2.76 31.57 -1.40
N SER A 153 -3.42 32.63 -0.94
CA SER A 153 -3.12 33.99 -1.40
C SER A 153 -1.73 34.48 -0.99
N SER A 154 -1.20 34.03 0.16
CA SER A 154 0.15 34.40 0.60
C SER A 154 1.26 33.78 -0.22
N ILE A 155 1.00 32.62 -0.85
CA ILE A 155 1.97 31.88 -1.66
C ILE A 155 1.79 32.07 -3.17
N GLU A 156 0.69 32.67 -3.62
CA GLU A 156 0.33 32.81 -5.05
C GLU A 156 1.44 33.43 -5.90
N ASN A 157 2.24 34.35 -5.33
CA ASN A 157 3.30 35.07 -6.05
C ASN A 157 4.70 34.50 -5.78
N ILE A 158 4.83 33.36 -5.12
CA ILE A 158 6.15 32.74 -4.87
C ILE A 158 6.72 32.21 -6.19
N PRO A 159 7.95 32.63 -6.59
CA PRO A 159 8.59 32.08 -7.77
C PRO A 159 8.74 30.57 -7.69
N GLY A 160 8.42 29.88 -8.79
CA GLY A 160 8.49 28.42 -8.85
C GLY A 160 7.15 27.73 -8.56
N ILE A 161 6.14 28.41 -8.08
CA ILE A 161 4.78 27.87 -8.01
C ILE A 161 4.12 28.03 -9.38
N GLU A 162 3.58 26.93 -9.92
CA GLU A 162 2.76 26.92 -11.13
C GLU A 162 1.28 27.02 -10.80
N ASN A 163 0.82 26.19 -9.86
CA ASN A 163 -0.55 26.17 -9.39
C ASN A 163 -0.59 25.82 -7.90
N ALA A 164 -1.55 26.41 -7.20
CA ALA A 164 -1.85 26.10 -5.81
C ALA A 164 -3.36 25.90 -5.63
N SER A 165 -3.74 24.89 -4.90
CA SER A 165 -5.13 24.52 -4.69
C SER A 165 -5.33 23.85 -3.33
N ASN A 166 -6.58 23.64 -2.95
CA ASN A 166 -6.91 22.96 -1.71
C ASN A 166 -8.04 21.96 -1.89
N MET A 167 -8.06 20.94 -1.05
CA MET A 167 -9.14 19.96 -0.98
C MET A 167 -9.40 19.53 0.46
N VAL A 168 -10.55 18.92 0.70
CA VAL A 168 -10.91 18.49 2.08
C VAL A 168 -10.21 17.21 2.48
N TRP A 169 -10.00 16.31 1.52
CA TRP A 169 -9.36 15.01 1.72
C TRP A 169 -8.39 14.73 0.58
N SER A 170 -7.28 14.11 0.88
CA SER A 170 -6.32 13.69 -0.14
C SER A 170 -6.98 12.79 -1.20
N ILE A 171 -6.58 12.94 -2.46
CA ILE A 171 -7.02 12.11 -3.59
C ILE A 171 -6.77 10.60 -3.35
N PHE A 172 -5.81 10.25 -2.49
CA PHE A 172 -5.46 8.87 -2.19
C PHE A 172 -6.20 8.28 -0.99
N THR A 173 -6.69 9.11 -0.07
CA THR A 173 -7.29 8.66 1.19
C THR A 173 -8.75 9.08 1.36
N GLY A 174 -9.28 9.84 0.40
CA GLY A 174 -10.64 10.36 0.46
C GLY A 174 -11.69 9.26 0.35
N TYR A 175 -12.47 9.09 1.40
CA TYR A 175 -13.54 8.09 1.48
C TYR A 175 -14.95 8.70 1.40
N ASP A 176 -15.08 9.94 0.95
CA ASP A 176 -16.39 10.59 0.85
C ASP A 176 -17.24 9.89 -0.23
N SER A 177 -18.05 8.93 0.23
CA SER A 177 -19.12 8.36 -0.59
C SER A 177 -20.42 9.02 -0.21
N GLN A 178 -21.09 9.64 -1.18
CA GLN A 178 -22.36 10.31 -0.96
C GLN A 178 -23.43 9.74 -1.88
N GLY A 179 -24.57 9.40 -1.28
CA GLY A 179 -25.82 9.14 -1.98
C GLY A 179 -26.72 10.37 -1.93
N GLY A 180 -27.93 10.21 -2.41
CA GLY A 180 -28.96 11.27 -2.36
C GLY A 180 -28.96 12.19 -3.57
N TYR A 181 -28.23 11.83 -4.63
CA TYR A 181 -28.38 12.43 -5.94
C TYR A 181 -29.51 11.74 -6.69
N SER A 182 -30.36 12.51 -7.35
CA SER A 182 -31.37 11.99 -8.26
C SER A 182 -31.54 12.92 -9.48
N TRP A 183 -31.79 12.33 -10.62
CA TRP A 183 -31.92 13.03 -11.91
C TRP A 183 -33.02 12.44 -12.76
N THR A 184 -33.40 13.12 -13.84
CA THR A 184 -34.42 12.62 -14.76
C THR A 184 -33.94 11.36 -15.44
N GLY A 185 -34.63 10.24 -15.25
CA GLY A 185 -34.21 8.90 -15.74
C GLY A 185 -33.50 8.05 -14.70
N ASP A 186 -33.29 8.54 -13.48
CA ASP A 186 -32.73 7.78 -12.38
C ASP A 186 -33.50 6.47 -12.16
N PRO A 187 -32.86 5.31 -12.22
CA PRO A 187 -33.52 4.05 -11.89
C PRO A 187 -33.82 4.00 -10.39
N ALA A 188 -35.07 4.31 -10.03
CA ALA A 188 -35.55 4.44 -8.65
C ALA A 188 -35.25 3.25 -7.72
N GLU A 189 -34.85 2.10 -8.26
CA GLU A 189 -34.51 0.88 -7.50
C GLU A 189 -33.02 0.77 -7.14
N LYS A 190 -32.12 1.49 -7.78
CA LYS A 190 -30.67 1.42 -7.51
C LYS A 190 -30.21 2.68 -6.76
N LYS A 191 -29.96 2.55 -5.46
CA LYS A 191 -29.22 3.57 -4.72
C LYS A 191 -27.78 3.62 -5.21
N ILE A 192 -27.48 4.48 -6.17
CA ILE A 192 -26.13 4.68 -6.67
C ILE A 192 -25.39 5.59 -5.69
N SER A 193 -24.23 5.14 -5.25
CA SER A 193 -23.34 5.94 -4.41
C SER A 193 -22.18 6.44 -5.25
N PHE A 194 -22.02 7.76 -5.27
CA PHE A 194 -20.90 8.43 -5.92
C PHE A 194 -19.81 8.72 -4.90
N LYS A 195 -18.55 8.66 -5.30
CA LYS A 195 -17.50 9.32 -4.52
C LYS A 195 -17.63 10.82 -4.75
N ALA A 196 -17.58 11.61 -3.69
CA ALA A 196 -17.86 13.05 -3.77
C ALA A 196 -16.69 13.87 -3.19
N PRO A 197 -15.54 13.93 -3.88
CA PRO A 197 -14.41 14.75 -3.43
C PRO A 197 -14.82 16.23 -3.36
N ARG A 198 -14.42 16.87 -2.25
CA ARG A 198 -14.65 18.29 -2.03
C ARG A 198 -13.38 19.05 -2.34
N ILE A 199 -13.41 19.84 -3.39
CA ILE A 199 -12.25 20.53 -3.95
C ILE A 199 -12.46 22.04 -3.96
N GLY A 200 -11.35 22.77 -3.84
CA GLY A 200 -11.31 24.22 -4.07
C GLY A 200 -11.04 24.55 -5.53
N TYR A 201 -10.69 25.81 -5.76
CA TYR A 201 -10.28 26.27 -7.08
C TYR A 201 -8.93 25.62 -7.49
N ASN A 202 -8.72 25.53 -8.78
CA ASN A 202 -7.47 25.10 -9.42
C ASN A 202 -7.03 23.66 -9.12
N VAL A 203 -7.84 22.79 -8.48
CA VAL A 203 -7.46 21.39 -8.25
C VAL A 203 -7.31 20.63 -9.56
N ILE A 204 -8.23 20.84 -10.49
CA ILE A 204 -8.24 20.20 -11.81
C ILE A 204 -6.98 20.59 -12.59
N GLU A 205 -6.66 21.89 -12.58
CA GLU A 205 -5.47 22.45 -13.24
C GLU A 205 -4.17 22.01 -12.52
N THR A 206 -4.17 21.97 -11.18
CA THR A 206 -3.01 21.52 -10.40
C THR A 206 -2.69 20.07 -10.68
N LEU A 207 -3.69 19.23 -10.90
CA LEU A 207 -3.54 17.82 -11.21
C LEU A 207 -3.46 17.54 -12.72
N GLU A 208 -3.66 18.56 -13.56
CA GLU A 208 -3.73 18.42 -15.02
C GLU A 208 -4.74 17.36 -15.46
N ILE A 209 -5.91 17.33 -14.80
CA ILE A 209 -7.03 16.47 -15.19
C ILE A 209 -7.70 17.13 -16.41
N GLU A 210 -7.94 16.34 -17.44
CA GLU A 210 -8.57 16.83 -18.67
C GLU A 210 -10.05 17.16 -18.42
N VAL A 211 -10.47 18.38 -18.82
CA VAL A 211 -11.88 18.76 -18.85
C VAL A 211 -12.44 18.41 -20.23
N VAL A 212 -13.31 17.41 -20.30
CA VAL A 212 -13.88 16.88 -21.55
C VAL A 212 -14.99 17.78 -22.07
N GLN A 213 -15.84 18.31 -21.16
CA GLN A 213 -16.95 19.20 -21.50
C GLN A 213 -17.11 20.27 -20.41
N GLY A 214 -17.58 21.45 -20.81
CA GLY A 214 -17.83 22.54 -19.88
C GLY A 214 -16.57 23.18 -19.35
N ARG A 215 -16.46 23.38 -18.02
CA ARG A 215 -15.34 24.06 -17.36
C ARG A 215 -15.06 23.54 -15.95
N ALA A 216 -13.89 23.85 -15.44
CA ALA A 216 -13.56 23.66 -14.03
C ALA A 216 -14.14 24.79 -13.14
N PHE A 217 -14.04 24.63 -11.81
CA PHE A 217 -14.40 25.66 -10.85
C PHE A 217 -13.49 26.89 -11.00
N SER A 218 -14.09 28.08 -11.07
CA SER A 218 -13.37 29.34 -11.29
C SER A 218 -13.71 30.38 -10.23
N LYS A 219 -12.66 31.01 -9.68
CA LYS A 219 -12.78 32.11 -8.73
C LYS A 219 -13.43 33.36 -9.41
N GLU A 220 -13.09 33.57 -10.67
CA GLU A 220 -13.58 34.73 -11.45
C GLU A 220 -15.07 34.66 -11.72
N LEU A 221 -15.59 33.45 -11.90
CA LEU A 221 -17.05 33.24 -12.12
C LEU A 221 -17.84 33.14 -10.83
N GLY A 222 -17.17 33.13 -9.67
CA GLY A 222 -17.82 33.14 -8.37
C GLY A 222 -18.54 31.83 -8.03
N ASP A 223 -17.99 30.70 -8.45
CA ASP A 223 -18.61 29.39 -8.25
C ASP A 223 -18.92 29.10 -6.79
N THR A 224 -20.03 28.40 -6.58
CA THR A 224 -20.64 28.14 -5.28
C THR A 224 -20.90 26.65 -5.08
N TRP A 225 -21.38 26.30 -3.89
CA TRP A 225 -21.59 24.89 -3.47
C TRP A 225 -22.69 24.16 -4.23
N ASP A 226 -23.55 24.87 -4.96
CA ASP A 226 -24.61 24.35 -5.81
C ASP A 226 -24.17 24.00 -7.22
N GLN A 227 -22.89 24.21 -7.53
CA GLN A 227 -22.27 23.78 -8.77
C GLN A 227 -21.40 22.54 -8.53
N ILE A 228 -21.47 21.63 -9.49
CA ILE A 228 -20.73 20.36 -9.43
C ILE A 228 -20.03 20.07 -10.77
N MET A 229 -18.99 19.26 -10.69
CA MET A 229 -18.39 18.60 -11.85
C MET A 229 -18.52 17.09 -11.68
N ILE A 230 -18.56 16.37 -12.78
CA ILE A 230 -18.64 14.89 -12.78
C ILE A 230 -17.52 14.31 -13.64
N ASN A 231 -17.18 13.03 -13.44
CA ASN A 231 -16.31 12.33 -14.38
C ASN A 231 -17.12 11.55 -15.45
N GLU A 232 -16.45 11.03 -16.46
CA GLU A 232 -17.08 10.28 -17.55
C GLU A 232 -17.86 9.06 -17.03
N SER A 233 -17.33 8.33 -16.06
CA SER A 233 -18.02 7.20 -15.42
C SER A 233 -19.32 7.61 -14.74
N ALA A 234 -19.39 8.79 -14.12
CA ALA A 234 -20.64 9.30 -13.54
C ALA A 234 -21.61 9.74 -14.64
N LEU A 235 -21.12 10.35 -15.72
CA LEU A 235 -21.92 10.72 -16.87
C LEU A 235 -22.56 9.48 -17.53
N GLU A 236 -21.81 8.41 -17.72
CA GLU A 236 -22.30 7.14 -18.27
C GLU A 236 -23.42 6.54 -17.41
N ILE A 237 -23.24 6.54 -16.08
CA ILE A 237 -24.27 6.02 -15.15
C ILE A 237 -25.53 6.88 -15.16
N MET A 238 -25.38 8.19 -15.30
CA MET A 238 -26.50 9.13 -15.35
C MET A 238 -27.24 9.13 -16.68
N ASP A 239 -26.65 8.56 -17.73
CA ASP A 239 -27.20 8.47 -19.10
C ASP A 239 -27.70 9.86 -19.61
N LEU A 240 -26.83 10.87 -19.47
CA LEU A 240 -27.15 12.25 -19.83
C LEU A 240 -26.48 12.61 -21.18
N ASP A 241 -27.32 12.90 -22.22
CA ASP A 241 -26.80 13.26 -23.55
C ASP A 241 -26.10 14.64 -23.55
N ASP A 242 -26.59 15.63 -22.79
CA ASP A 242 -26.02 16.96 -22.69
C ASP A 242 -25.98 17.37 -21.22
N PRO A 243 -24.86 17.09 -20.51
CA PRO A 243 -24.82 17.25 -19.07
C PRO A 243 -24.66 18.69 -18.59
N ILE A 244 -24.05 19.58 -19.40
CA ILE A 244 -23.70 20.94 -18.98
C ILE A 244 -24.92 21.80 -18.81
N GLY A 245 -25.05 22.47 -17.65
CA GLY A 245 -26.21 23.27 -17.27
C GLY A 245 -27.41 22.47 -16.78
N LYS A 246 -27.34 21.13 -16.80
CA LYS A 246 -28.39 20.29 -16.19
C LYS A 246 -28.36 20.39 -14.68
N VAL A 247 -29.55 20.55 -14.13
CA VAL A 247 -29.78 20.61 -12.69
C VAL A 247 -30.24 19.24 -12.21
N ILE A 248 -29.56 18.71 -11.20
CA ILE A 248 -29.93 17.47 -10.54
C ILE A 248 -30.27 17.72 -9.07
N GLN A 249 -31.10 16.84 -8.51
CA GLN A 249 -31.50 16.93 -7.10
C GLN A 249 -30.38 16.35 -6.20
N TYR A 250 -30.09 17.03 -5.10
CA TYR A 250 -29.20 16.54 -4.05
C TYR A 250 -29.81 16.84 -2.67
N GLY A 251 -30.30 15.80 -1.99
CA GLY A 251 -31.09 15.97 -0.76
C GLY A 251 -32.32 16.85 -1.02
N ASP A 252 -32.47 17.91 -0.22
CA ASP A 252 -33.55 18.90 -0.39
C ASP A 252 -33.16 20.07 -1.34
N GLY A 253 -31.91 20.06 -1.85
CA GLY A 253 -31.40 21.12 -2.72
C GLY A 253 -31.20 20.65 -4.16
N GLN A 254 -30.79 21.60 -4.99
CA GLN A 254 -30.46 21.37 -6.40
C GLN A 254 -29.00 21.75 -6.65
N VAL A 255 -28.35 21.03 -7.58
CA VAL A 255 -26.98 21.31 -8.01
C VAL A 255 -26.90 21.27 -9.54
N GLU A 256 -26.12 22.20 -10.12
CA GLU A 256 -25.92 22.33 -11.55
C GLU A 256 -24.61 21.68 -11.99
N ILE A 257 -24.64 20.89 -13.05
CA ILE A 257 -23.42 20.30 -13.66
C ILE A 257 -22.77 21.36 -14.54
N ILE A 258 -21.57 21.82 -14.19
CA ILE A 258 -20.79 22.82 -14.92
C ILE A 258 -19.67 22.26 -15.76
N GLY A 259 -19.22 21.03 -15.47
CA GLY A 259 -18.13 20.41 -16.18
C GLY A 259 -18.11 18.89 -16.07
N VAL A 260 -17.54 18.28 -17.09
CA VAL A 260 -17.21 16.85 -17.13
C VAL A 260 -15.72 16.71 -17.30
N VAL A 261 -15.09 15.93 -16.44
CA VAL A 261 -13.66 15.60 -16.52
C VAL A 261 -13.45 14.17 -17.00
N SER A 262 -12.28 13.90 -17.58
CA SER A 262 -11.89 12.55 -17.95
C SER A 262 -11.84 11.65 -16.72
N ASP A 263 -12.02 10.37 -16.93
CA ASP A 263 -11.86 9.38 -15.89
C ASP A 263 -10.41 9.31 -15.40
N PHE A 264 -10.23 9.27 -14.10
CA PHE A 264 -8.94 9.13 -13.46
C PHE A 264 -9.01 8.21 -12.24
N GLN A 265 -7.86 7.73 -11.80
CA GLN A 265 -7.77 6.86 -10.63
C GLN A 265 -7.90 7.67 -9.33
N TYR A 266 -9.05 7.55 -8.68
CA TYR A 266 -9.29 8.10 -7.35
C TYR A 266 -9.07 7.00 -6.29
N GLY A 267 -8.06 7.18 -5.43
CA GLY A 267 -7.65 6.15 -4.47
C GLY A 267 -6.62 5.16 -5.02
N SER A 268 -6.68 3.92 -4.55
CA SER A 268 -5.75 2.85 -4.92
C SER A 268 -6.13 2.19 -6.26
N LEU A 269 -5.13 1.73 -7.03
CA LEU A 269 -5.36 0.90 -8.23
C LEU A 269 -5.99 -0.48 -7.93
N HIS A 270 -6.13 -0.86 -6.66
CA HIS A 270 -6.90 -2.05 -6.28
C HIS A 270 -8.42 -1.85 -6.47
N GLU A 271 -8.86 -0.61 -6.55
CA GLU A 271 -10.24 -0.26 -6.84
C GLU A 271 -10.39 0.11 -8.34
N PRO A 272 -11.50 -0.24 -8.97
CA PRO A 272 -11.79 0.24 -10.33
C PRO A 272 -11.99 1.75 -10.32
N ILE A 273 -11.95 2.37 -11.51
CA ILE A 273 -12.38 3.75 -11.68
C ILE A 273 -13.85 3.83 -11.23
N VAL A 274 -14.13 4.83 -10.42
CA VAL A 274 -15.45 5.00 -9.77
C VAL A 274 -16.12 6.27 -10.24
N PRO A 275 -17.47 6.32 -10.24
CA PRO A 275 -18.20 7.52 -10.58
C PRO A 275 -17.97 8.61 -9.53
N LEU A 276 -17.51 9.78 -9.98
CA LEU A 276 -17.16 10.92 -9.14
C LEU A 276 -18.08 12.11 -9.37
N ILE A 277 -18.44 12.78 -8.29
CA ILE A 277 -19.11 14.09 -8.30
C ILE A 277 -18.25 15.04 -7.48
N PHE A 278 -17.57 15.97 -8.13
CA PHE A 278 -16.77 16.99 -7.45
C PHE A 278 -17.69 18.08 -6.91
N ARG A 279 -17.50 18.39 -5.64
CA ARG A 279 -18.21 19.48 -4.96
C ARG A 279 -17.26 20.59 -4.60
N PHE A 280 -17.68 21.81 -4.86
CA PHE A 280 -16.90 22.97 -4.50
C PHE A 280 -16.87 23.20 -2.97
N ARG A 281 -15.67 23.37 -2.40
CA ARG A 281 -15.44 23.75 -1.01
C ARG A 281 -14.15 24.55 -0.86
N ARG A 282 -14.25 25.75 -0.26
CA ARG A 282 -13.09 26.62 0.01
C ARG A 282 -12.28 26.19 1.24
N MET A 283 -12.88 25.43 2.16
CA MET A 283 -12.35 25.16 3.50
C MET A 283 -11.58 23.83 3.58
N GLY A 284 -10.99 23.35 2.52
CA GLY A 284 -10.14 22.15 2.55
C GLY A 284 -8.75 22.46 3.09
N GLN A 285 -8.29 21.68 4.06
CA GLN A 285 -6.98 21.88 4.69
C GLN A 285 -5.82 21.15 3.99
N ASP A 286 -6.14 20.21 3.11
CA ASP A 286 -5.10 19.54 2.30
C ASP A 286 -4.73 20.43 1.12
N ILE A 287 -3.50 20.93 1.10
CA ILE A 287 -2.97 21.79 0.05
C ILE A 287 -2.27 20.93 -1.00
N LEU A 288 -2.53 21.28 -2.26
CA LEU A 288 -1.83 20.76 -3.42
C LEU A 288 -1.06 21.92 -4.07
N LEU A 289 0.21 21.71 -4.29
CA LEU A 289 1.09 22.72 -4.83
C LEU A 289 1.92 22.15 -5.99
N ARG A 290 1.66 22.59 -7.20
CA ARG A 290 2.51 22.25 -8.36
C ARG A 290 3.66 23.22 -8.45
N VAL A 291 4.88 22.67 -8.44
CA VAL A 291 6.12 23.43 -8.53
C VAL A 291 6.82 23.19 -9.85
N LYS A 292 7.52 24.22 -10.34
CA LYS A 292 8.35 24.12 -11.55
C LYS A 292 9.50 23.15 -11.33
N PRO A 293 9.77 22.24 -12.28
CA PRO A 293 10.90 21.33 -12.19
C PRO A 293 12.23 22.08 -11.97
N GLY A 294 13.02 21.59 -11.00
CA GLY A 294 14.33 22.17 -10.69
C GLY A 294 14.30 23.39 -9.76
N THR A 295 13.14 23.82 -9.27
CA THR A 295 13.01 24.92 -8.30
C THR A 295 12.49 24.44 -6.95
N GLU A 296 12.35 23.14 -6.75
CA GLU A 296 11.64 22.53 -5.62
C GLU A 296 12.19 23.01 -4.27
N GLU A 297 13.51 22.92 -4.07
CA GLU A 297 14.16 23.28 -2.80
C GLU A 297 13.96 24.76 -2.44
N GLN A 298 14.17 25.64 -3.42
CA GLN A 298 14.04 27.08 -3.22
C GLN A 298 12.57 27.48 -2.98
N THR A 299 11.66 26.91 -3.78
CA THR A 299 10.21 27.18 -3.64
C THR A 299 9.70 26.69 -2.30
N LEU A 300 10.11 25.48 -1.87
CA LEU A 300 9.75 24.93 -0.57
C LEU A 300 10.19 25.79 0.60
N ALA A 301 11.42 26.32 0.56
CA ALA A 301 11.92 27.19 1.62
C ALA A 301 11.04 28.46 1.78
N MET A 302 10.61 29.05 0.65
CA MET A 302 9.71 30.22 0.69
C MET A 302 8.29 29.86 1.15
N VAL A 303 7.79 28.70 0.75
CA VAL A 303 6.47 28.18 1.22
C VAL A 303 6.50 27.90 2.71
N GLU A 304 7.58 27.28 3.23
CA GLU A 304 7.77 27.03 4.65
C GLU A 304 7.81 28.34 5.46
N GLU A 305 8.47 29.37 4.94
CA GLU A 305 8.49 30.69 5.57
C GLU A 305 7.08 31.29 5.67
N ALA A 306 6.33 31.25 4.57
CA ALA A 306 4.93 31.71 4.53
C ALA A 306 4.04 30.90 5.47
N TYR A 307 4.26 29.58 5.55
CA TYR A 307 3.54 28.69 6.47
C TYR A 307 3.80 29.06 7.93
N LYS A 308 5.06 29.27 8.32
CA LYS A 308 5.44 29.62 9.69
C LYS A 308 4.89 30.96 10.16
N VAL A 309 4.66 31.90 9.24
CA VAL A 309 4.03 33.19 9.56
C VAL A 309 2.58 32.99 10.02
N LEU A 310 1.84 32.11 9.37
CA LEU A 310 0.42 31.85 9.67
C LEU A 310 0.21 30.77 10.73
N TYR A 311 1.13 29.78 10.80
CA TYR A 311 1.07 28.63 11.70
C TYR A 311 2.36 28.48 12.54
N PRO A 312 2.72 29.44 13.38
CA PRO A 312 4.03 29.49 14.06
C PRO A 312 4.25 28.37 15.09
N LYS A 313 3.19 27.67 15.51
CA LYS A 313 3.24 26.57 16.48
C LYS A 313 3.26 25.19 15.82
N GLU A 314 3.04 25.13 14.54
CA GLU A 314 2.93 23.87 13.80
C GLU A 314 4.23 23.58 13.03
N THR A 315 4.55 22.32 12.87
CA THR A 315 5.67 21.89 12.02
C THR A 315 5.20 21.81 10.58
N PHE A 316 5.97 22.37 9.67
CA PHE A 316 5.70 22.21 8.24
C PHE A 316 6.13 20.82 7.78
N GLU A 317 5.16 19.95 7.57
CA GLU A 317 5.37 18.60 7.05
C GLU A 317 4.74 18.49 5.66
N TYR A 318 5.52 18.09 4.69
CA TYR A 318 5.06 17.92 3.32
C TYR A 318 5.48 16.57 2.74
N SER A 319 4.81 16.16 1.69
CA SER A 319 5.22 15.01 0.89
C SER A 319 5.02 15.31 -0.60
N PHE A 320 5.83 14.69 -1.44
CA PHE A 320 5.54 14.65 -2.85
C PHE A 320 4.40 13.69 -3.13
N MET A 321 3.49 14.06 -4.02
CA MET A 321 2.33 13.24 -4.36
C MET A 321 2.76 11.87 -4.91
N ASP A 322 3.87 11.82 -5.65
CA ASP A 322 4.45 10.56 -6.12
C ASP A 322 4.89 9.65 -4.97
N ALA A 323 5.56 10.20 -3.95
CA ALA A 323 5.94 9.45 -2.75
C ALA A 323 4.70 8.99 -1.95
N SER A 324 3.68 9.83 -1.84
CA SER A 324 2.41 9.48 -1.19
C SER A 324 1.71 8.33 -1.93
N TYR A 325 1.73 8.34 -3.26
CA TYR A 325 1.22 7.26 -4.08
C TYR A 325 2.01 5.95 -3.88
N GLN A 326 3.34 6.02 -3.85
CA GLN A 326 4.18 4.84 -3.60
C GLN A 326 3.91 4.23 -2.21
N ASN A 327 3.60 5.05 -1.22
CA ASN A 327 3.27 4.60 0.13
C ASN A 327 1.98 3.75 0.19
N LEU A 328 1.06 3.89 -0.78
CA LEU A 328 -0.11 3.01 -0.87
C LEU A 328 0.26 1.54 -1.10
N TYR A 329 1.42 1.29 -1.71
CA TYR A 329 1.90 -0.05 -2.09
C TYR A 329 3.11 -0.51 -1.28
N ILE A 330 3.39 0.13 -0.14
CA ILE A 330 4.56 -0.20 0.69
C ILE A 330 4.45 -1.61 1.29
N SER A 331 3.24 -2.10 1.54
CA SER A 331 2.99 -3.47 2.03
C SER A 331 3.41 -4.52 1.00
N GLU A 332 3.06 -4.30 -0.26
CA GLU A 332 3.41 -5.20 -1.37
C GLU A 332 4.92 -5.20 -1.61
N GLN A 333 5.57 -4.04 -1.55
CA GLN A 333 7.02 -3.92 -1.66
C GLN A 333 7.74 -4.67 -0.53
N ARG A 334 7.22 -4.59 0.69
CA ARG A 334 7.74 -5.34 1.85
C ARG A 334 7.60 -6.85 1.64
N VAL A 335 6.43 -7.31 1.17
CA VAL A 335 6.20 -8.74 0.86
C VAL A 335 7.15 -9.22 -0.22
N ALA A 336 7.34 -8.44 -1.31
CA ALA A 336 8.30 -8.77 -2.36
C ALA A 336 9.73 -8.90 -1.83
N THR A 337 10.14 -7.97 -0.99
CA THR A 337 11.47 -7.96 -0.37
C THR A 337 11.67 -9.17 0.54
N LEU A 338 10.70 -9.49 1.40
CA LEU A 338 10.75 -10.67 2.26
C LEU A 338 10.78 -11.98 1.45
N ALA A 339 9.97 -12.08 0.40
CA ALA A 339 9.96 -13.23 -0.49
C ALA A 339 11.29 -13.40 -1.25
N LYS A 340 11.94 -12.30 -1.64
CA LYS A 340 13.29 -12.31 -2.23
C LYS A 340 14.33 -12.91 -1.28
N TYR A 341 14.34 -12.46 -0.01
CA TYR A 341 15.26 -13.02 0.98
C TYR A 341 14.96 -14.48 1.30
N ALA A 342 13.68 -14.86 1.41
CA ALA A 342 13.29 -16.25 1.59
C ALA A 342 13.76 -17.15 0.43
N SER A 343 13.65 -16.66 -0.82
CA SER A 343 14.15 -17.37 -2.01
C SER A 343 15.66 -17.59 -1.95
N ILE A 344 16.43 -16.56 -1.58
CA ILE A 344 17.88 -16.66 -1.44
C ILE A 344 18.25 -17.70 -0.37
N LEU A 345 17.61 -17.67 0.79
CA LEU A 345 17.85 -18.64 1.86
C LEU A 345 17.53 -20.06 1.41
N THR A 346 16.42 -20.27 0.69
CA THR A 346 16.02 -21.59 0.20
C THR A 346 16.96 -22.16 -0.86
N ILE A 347 17.61 -21.28 -1.65
CA ILE A 347 18.64 -21.71 -2.63
C ILE A 347 19.95 -22.10 -1.91
N LEU A 348 20.29 -21.45 -0.81
CA LEU A 348 21.53 -21.72 -0.05
C LEU A 348 21.46 -23.01 0.79
N ILE A 349 20.28 -23.47 1.16
CA ILE A 349 20.03 -24.71 1.92
C ILE A 349 19.93 -25.91 0.96
#